data_d972aa66a73e075a96774912d853fdb7
#
_entry.id   d972aa66a73e075a96774912d853fdb7
#
_cell.length_a   1.000
_cell.length_b   1.000
_cell.length_c   1.000
_cell.angle_alpha   90.00
_cell.angle_beta   90.00
_cell.angle_gamma   90.00
#
_symmetry.space_group_name_H-M   'P 1'
#
loop_
_entity.id
_entity.type
_entity.pdbx_description
1 polymer ?
#
loop_
_entity_poly.entity_id
_entity_poly.type
_entity_poly.pdbx_seq_one_letter_code
_entity_poly.pdbx_strand_id
1 'polypeptide(L)'
;MAKHKVETTPQTFIGGVRIGGYDDLRIHFGLDAPEEEQNDTSYQPVIAIFAVAALLALGLSWHQYGDVLTLRAFEWFISLSMTMLAVQKLQDVESFSTMFLNYDLLARKWVPYGRIYPFLEALAGVLMTAGALVWLSAPIAFLIGLIGAVSIFKAVWIEKRELKCACVGGGSNVPLGFVSFTESMMMLLMGIWMPVKACLM
;
A
#
# COMPACT_ATOMS: atom_id res chain seq x y z
N MET A 1 21.05 15.27 -10.94
CA MET A 1 22.00 14.98 -9.87
C MET A 1 23.45 15.18 -10.31
N ALA A 2 23.95 14.47 -11.32
CA ALA A 2 25.36 14.59 -11.76
C ALA A 2 25.82 16.02 -12.14
N LYS A 3 24.96 16.83 -12.77
CA LYS A 3 25.28 18.20 -13.21
C LYS A 3 25.56 19.18 -12.05
N HIS A 4 24.94 18.97 -10.90
CA HIS A 4 25.03 19.87 -9.75
C HIS A 4 25.69 19.21 -8.53
N LYS A 5 26.19 17.98 -8.65
CA LYS A 5 26.88 17.22 -7.59
C LYS A 5 26.06 17.16 -6.29
N VAL A 6 24.74 16.92 -6.41
CA VAL A 6 23.83 16.80 -5.27
C VAL A 6 23.43 15.35 -5.06
N GLU A 7 23.33 14.92 -3.81
CA GLU A 7 23.00 13.53 -3.43
C GLU A 7 21.50 13.29 -3.39
N THR A 8 20.72 14.34 -3.07
CA THR A 8 19.26 14.25 -2.86
C THR A 8 18.50 15.27 -3.72
N THR A 9 17.21 15.00 -3.94
CA THR A 9 16.24 15.91 -4.56
C THR A 9 14.98 15.96 -3.69
N PRO A 10 14.24 17.09 -3.65
CA PRO A 10 14.46 18.36 -4.40
C PRO A 10 15.62 19.21 -3.85
N GLN A 11 16.17 20.07 -4.71
CA GLN A 11 17.18 21.06 -4.35
C GLN A 11 16.80 22.43 -4.90
N THR A 12 16.94 23.46 -4.08
CA THR A 12 16.59 24.83 -4.42
C THR A 12 17.84 25.68 -4.63
N PHE A 13 17.83 26.51 -5.66
CA PHE A 13 18.88 27.49 -5.98
C PHE A 13 18.25 28.89 -6.06
N ILE A 14 18.81 29.86 -5.33
CA ILE A 14 18.38 31.25 -5.35
C ILE A 14 19.58 32.09 -5.78
N GLY A 15 19.42 32.90 -6.84
CA GLY A 15 20.51 33.74 -7.36
C GLY A 15 21.78 32.97 -7.74
N GLY A 16 21.64 31.69 -8.13
CA GLY A 16 22.78 30.81 -8.47
C GLY A 16 23.46 30.16 -7.25
N VAL A 17 23.07 30.50 -6.03
CA VAL A 17 23.56 29.87 -4.80
C VAL A 17 22.66 28.72 -4.41
N ARG A 18 23.26 27.58 -4.09
CA ARG A 18 22.50 26.42 -3.59
C ARG A 18 22.06 26.71 -2.15
N ILE A 19 20.75 26.64 -1.93
CA ILE A 19 20.15 26.73 -0.58
C ILE A 19 20.08 25.33 0.04
N GLY A 20 19.61 24.33 -0.71
CA GLY A 20 19.42 22.95 -0.25
C GLY A 20 18.03 22.39 -0.53
N GLY A 21 17.57 21.50 0.34
CA GLY A 21 16.24 20.90 0.27
C GLY A 21 15.14 21.81 0.80
N TYR A 22 13.98 21.20 1.11
CA TYR A 22 12.83 21.90 1.64
C TYR A 22 13.11 22.54 3.01
N ASP A 23 13.79 21.82 3.90
CA ASP A 23 14.09 22.26 5.25
C ASP A 23 15.08 23.43 5.26
N ASP A 24 16.13 23.33 4.42
CA ASP A 24 17.09 24.41 4.23
C ASP A 24 16.43 25.67 3.66
N LEU A 25 15.44 25.50 2.77
CA LEU A 25 14.68 26.61 2.21
C LEU A 25 13.82 27.29 3.26
N ARG A 26 13.15 26.54 4.16
CA ARG A 26 12.40 27.10 5.28
C ARG A 26 13.28 27.94 6.19
N ILE A 27 14.42 27.39 6.59
CA ILE A 27 15.42 28.11 7.44
C ILE A 27 15.87 29.40 6.73
N HIS A 28 16.15 29.32 5.43
CA HIS A 28 16.57 30.49 4.64
C HIS A 28 15.53 31.62 4.67
N PHE A 29 14.22 31.32 4.73
CA PHE A 29 13.14 32.31 4.86
C PHE A 29 12.77 32.64 6.31
N GLY A 30 13.56 32.23 7.30
CA GLY A 30 13.32 32.51 8.71
C GLY A 30 12.11 31.76 9.30
N LEU A 31 11.67 30.69 8.65
CA LEU A 31 10.68 29.77 9.18
C LEU A 31 11.40 28.72 10.04
N ASP A 32 10.79 28.34 11.17
CA ASP A 32 11.36 27.28 12.00
C ASP A 32 11.62 26.05 11.18
N ALA A 33 12.78 25.42 11.41
CA ALA A 33 13.04 24.10 10.87
C ALA A 33 11.86 23.19 11.26
N PRO A 34 11.34 22.34 10.37
CA PRO A 34 10.38 21.33 10.80
C PRO A 34 11.03 20.60 11.96
N GLU A 35 10.31 20.47 13.10
CA GLU A 35 10.76 19.54 14.13
C GLU A 35 11.06 18.24 13.40
N GLU A 36 12.29 17.71 13.57
CA GLU A 36 12.62 16.38 13.09
C GLU A 36 11.58 15.48 13.75
N GLU A 37 10.47 15.19 13.03
CA GLU A 37 9.59 14.10 13.41
C GLU A 37 10.53 12.91 13.54
N GLN A 38 10.78 12.52 14.78
CA GLN A 38 11.56 11.33 15.08
C GLN A 38 11.01 10.24 14.16
N ASN A 39 11.81 9.86 13.19
CA ASN A 39 11.47 8.92 12.13
C ASN A 39 11.36 7.50 12.73
N ASP A 40 10.65 7.38 13.87
CA ASP A 40 10.37 6.11 14.49
C ASP A 40 9.45 5.33 13.56
N THR A 41 10.01 4.27 13.03
CA THR A 41 9.29 3.29 12.23
C THR A 41 8.13 2.74 13.07
N SER A 42 6.91 3.14 12.76
CA SER A 42 5.73 2.70 13.52
C SER A 42 4.86 1.76 12.70
N TYR A 43 4.80 0.51 13.12
CA TYR A 43 3.87 -0.50 12.57
C TYR A 43 2.49 -0.49 13.23
N GLN A 44 2.26 0.40 14.21
CA GLN A 44 1.00 0.45 14.97
C GLN A 44 -0.25 0.54 14.09
N PRO A 45 -0.32 1.42 13.06
CA PRO A 45 -1.51 1.52 12.22
C PRO A 45 -1.79 0.23 11.44
N VAL A 46 -0.72 -0.43 10.96
CA VAL A 46 -0.82 -1.70 10.23
C VAL A 46 -1.32 -2.82 11.13
N ILE A 47 -0.75 -2.93 12.33
CA ILE A 47 -1.16 -3.93 13.34
C ILE A 47 -2.62 -3.71 13.73
N ALA A 48 -3.04 -2.45 13.94
CA ALA A 48 -4.42 -2.12 14.28
C ALA A 48 -5.40 -2.56 13.16
N ILE A 49 -5.08 -2.29 11.90
CA ILE A 49 -5.90 -2.70 10.76
C ILE A 49 -6.05 -4.22 10.70
N PHE A 50 -4.94 -4.96 10.78
CA PHE A 50 -5.00 -6.43 10.75
C PHE A 50 -5.70 -7.03 11.97
N ALA A 51 -5.52 -6.43 13.16
CA ALA A 51 -6.22 -6.88 14.37
C ALA A 51 -7.74 -6.69 14.23
N VAL A 52 -8.19 -5.53 13.77
CA VAL A 52 -9.62 -5.26 13.55
C VAL A 52 -10.18 -6.16 12.44
N ALA A 53 -9.46 -6.34 11.33
CA ALA A 53 -9.89 -7.24 10.26
C ALA A 53 -10.01 -8.69 10.75
N ALA A 54 -9.08 -9.16 11.58
CA ALA A 54 -9.13 -10.49 12.18
C ALA A 54 -10.35 -10.65 13.11
N LEU A 55 -10.57 -9.69 14.02
CA LEU A 55 -11.72 -9.73 14.94
C LEU A 55 -13.05 -9.74 14.18
N LEU A 56 -13.18 -8.92 13.13
CA LEU A 56 -14.37 -8.90 12.27
C LEU A 56 -14.56 -10.23 11.55
N ALA A 57 -13.51 -10.79 10.96
CA ALA A 57 -13.57 -12.07 10.26
C ALA A 57 -14.00 -13.22 11.18
N LEU A 58 -13.41 -13.28 12.40
CA LEU A 58 -13.75 -14.28 13.41
C LEU A 58 -15.20 -14.09 13.91
N GLY A 59 -15.64 -12.85 14.17
CA GLY A 59 -16.99 -12.54 14.59
C GLY A 59 -18.03 -12.90 13.54
N LEU A 60 -17.77 -12.59 12.26
CA LEU A 60 -18.63 -12.98 11.14
C LEU A 60 -18.72 -14.50 11.00
N SER A 61 -17.57 -15.19 11.13
CA SER A 61 -17.53 -16.66 11.05
C SER A 61 -18.35 -17.31 12.16
N TRP A 62 -18.18 -16.84 13.39
CA TRP A 62 -18.98 -17.31 14.53
C TRP A 62 -20.49 -17.09 14.31
N HIS A 63 -20.87 -15.91 13.85
CA HIS A 63 -22.27 -15.59 13.61
C HIS A 63 -22.89 -16.44 12.50
N GLN A 64 -22.15 -16.69 11.42
CA GLN A 64 -22.67 -17.38 10.24
C GLN A 64 -22.65 -18.90 10.38
N TYR A 65 -21.62 -19.45 11.01
CA TYR A 65 -21.33 -20.90 11.01
C TYR A 65 -21.32 -21.52 12.40
N GLY A 66 -21.37 -20.72 13.47
CA GLY A 66 -21.21 -21.20 14.85
C GLY A 66 -19.78 -21.67 15.17
N ASP A 67 -18.85 -21.47 14.25
CA ASP A 67 -17.43 -21.81 14.39
C ASP A 67 -16.56 -20.58 14.04
N VAL A 68 -15.48 -20.40 14.81
CA VAL A 68 -14.59 -19.24 14.67
C VAL A 68 -13.57 -19.47 13.56
N LEU A 69 -13.03 -20.69 13.47
CA LEU A 69 -11.93 -21.02 12.56
C LEU A 69 -12.45 -21.77 11.31
N THR A 70 -13.10 -21.05 10.44
CA THR A 70 -13.55 -21.57 9.15
C THR A 70 -12.65 -21.09 8.01
N LEU A 71 -12.64 -21.80 6.89
CA LEU A 71 -11.97 -21.34 5.67
C LEU A 71 -12.49 -19.96 5.23
N ARG A 72 -13.80 -19.72 5.45
CA ARG A 72 -14.44 -18.44 5.14
C ARG A 72 -13.92 -17.30 6.03
N ALA A 73 -13.54 -17.59 7.28
CA ALA A 73 -12.92 -16.60 8.17
C ALA A 73 -11.58 -16.10 7.59
N PHE A 74 -10.76 -16.97 7.03
CA PHE A 74 -9.50 -16.58 6.37
C PHE A 74 -9.77 -15.73 5.11
N GLU A 75 -10.77 -16.10 4.32
CA GLU A 75 -11.17 -15.30 3.15
C GLU A 75 -11.63 -13.90 3.56
N TRP A 76 -12.46 -13.80 4.59
CA TRP A 76 -12.92 -12.52 5.14
C TRP A 76 -11.77 -11.71 5.75
N PHE A 77 -10.85 -12.35 6.48
CA PHE A 77 -9.68 -11.65 7.01
C PHE A 77 -8.88 -10.96 5.90
N ILE A 78 -8.57 -11.66 4.82
CA ILE A 78 -7.81 -11.10 3.71
C ILE A 78 -8.60 -9.99 3.00
N SER A 79 -9.86 -10.24 2.66
CA SER A 79 -10.67 -9.27 1.92
C SER A 79 -11.01 -8.01 2.74
N LEU A 80 -11.24 -8.14 4.05
CA LEU A 80 -11.42 -7.01 4.96
C LEU A 80 -10.13 -6.22 5.14
N SER A 81 -8.99 -6.90 5.26
CA SER A 81 -7.67 -6.25 5.32
C SER A 81 -7.41 -5.41 4.06
N MET A 82 -7.66 -5.98 2.87
CA MET A 82 -7.58 -5.26 1.59
C MET A 82 -8.47 -4.02 1.59
N THR A 83 -9.74 -4.18 1.98
CA THR A 83 -10.69 -3.07 2.01
C THR A 83 -10.24 -1.95 2.95
N MET A 84 -9.77 -2.29 4.16
CA MET A 84 -9.32 -1.30 5.14
C MET A 84 -8.05 -0.57 4.67
N LEU A 85 -7.10 -1.28 4.08
CA LEU A 85 -5.88 -0.69 3.52
C LEU A 85 -6.19 0.19 2.30
N ALA A 86 -7.16 -0.21 1.47
CA ALA A 86 -7.64 0.63 0.38
C ALA A 86 -8.29 1.93 0.90
N VAL A 87 -9.08 1.87 1.98
CA VAL A 87 -9.65 3.08 2.62
C VAL A 87 -8.55 4.04 3.07
N GLN A 88 -7.47 3.53 3.66
CA GLN A 88 -6.32 4.37 4.05
C GLN A 88 -5.68 5.06 2.84
N LYS A 89 -5.51 4.35 1.74
CA LYS A 89 -4.97 4.91 0.49
C LYS A 89 -5.91 5.92 -0.16
N LEU A 90 -7.22 5.73 -0.01
CA LEU A 90 -8.26 6.64 -0.53
C LEU A 90 -8.39 7.94 0.26
N GLN A 91 -7.91 8.01 1.51
CA GLN A 91 -7.90 9.25 2.29
C GLN A 91 -7.02 10.33 1.66
N ASP A 92 -5.90 9.92 1.04
CA ASP A 92 -5.00 10.82 0.32
C ASP A 92 -4.41 10.10 -0.91
N VAL A 93 -5.20 10.06 -1.97
CA VAL A 93 -4.84 9.40 -3.23
C VAL A 93 -3.63 10.05 -3.89
N GLU A 94 -3.42 11.34 -3.67
CA GLU A 94 -2.34 12.09 -4.31
C GLU A 94 -0.99 11.76 -3.66
N SER A 95 -0.93 11.77 -2.34
CA SER A 95 0.22 11.35 -1.57
C SER A 95 0.54 9.88 -1.80
N PHE A 96 -0.47 9.00 -1.74
CA PHE A 96 -0.33 7.58 -2.09
C PHE A 96 0.28 7.40 -3.48
N SER A 97 -0.31 8.03 -4.51
CA SER A 97 0.15 7.88 -5.90
C SER A 97 1.60 8.32 -6.07
N THR A 98 1.99 9.44 -5.45
CA THR A 98 3.36 9.96 -5.50
C THR A 98 4.37 8.97 -4.90
N MET A 99 4.05 8.38 -3.75
CA MET A 99 4.90 7.38 -3.10
C MET A 99 4.94 6.07 -3.90
N PHE A 100 3.79 5.63 -4.42
CA PHE A 100 3.63 4.42 -5.21
C PHE A 100 4.44 4.44 -6.51
N LEU A 101 4.50 5.60 -7.18
CA LEU A 101 5.32 5.84 -8.37
C LEU A 101 6.83 5.59 -8.15
N ASN A 102 7.31 5.64 -6.90
CA ASN A 102 8.72 5.42 -6.62
C ASN A 102 9.15 3.96 -6.80
N TYR A 103 8.22 3.00 -6.65
CA TYR A 103 8.59 1.57 -6.71
C TYR A 103 7.73 0.73 -7.65
N ASP A 104 6.46 1.07 -7.89
CA ASP A 104 5.60 0.25 -8.72
C ASP A 104 5.96 0.34 -10.21
N LEU A 105 6.12 -0.83 -10.85
CA LEU A 105 6.59 -0.94 -12.22
C LEU A 105 5.58 -0.44 -13.24
N LEU A 106 4.28 -0.63 -12.98
CA LEU A 106 3.22 -0.20 -13.89
C LEU A 106 2.92 1.29 -13.69
N ALA A 107 2.85 1.75 -12.44
CA ALA A 107 2.60 3.15 -12.14
C ALA A 107 3.70 4.06 -12.71
N ARG A 108 4.95 3.62 -12.71
CA ARG A 108 6.08 4.34 -13.36
C ARG A 108 5.93 4.48 -14.86
N LYS A 109 5.26 3.54 -15.52
CA LYS A 109 5.01 3.59 -16.98
C LYS A 109 3.71 4.29 -17.32
N TRP A 110 2.70 4.14 -16.47
CA TRP A 110 1.37 4.69 -16.65
C TRP A 110 0.87 5.34 -15.36
N VAL A 111 1.18 6.62 -15.20
CA VAL A 111 0.91 7.41 -13.99
C VAL A 111 -0.55 7.34 -13.51
N PRO A 112 -1.59 7.36 -14.39
CA PRO A 112 -2.97 7.23 -13.93
C PRO A 112 -3.27 5.96 -13.14
N TYR A 113 -2.51 4.89 -13.35
CA TYR A 113 -2.65 3.65 -12.59
C TYR A 113 -2.47 3.87 -11.08
N GLY A 114 -1.50 4.69 -10.68
CA GLY A 114 -1.28 5.00 -9.26
C GLY A 114 -2.50 5.64 -8.58
N ARG A 115 -3.29 6.42 -9.32
CA ARG A 115 -4.53 7.01 -8.80
C ARG A 115 -5.71 6.03 -8.82
N ILE A 116 -5.76 5.12 -9.79
CA ILE A 116 -6.84 4.14 -9.95
C ILE A 116 -6.65 2.96 -8.98
N TYR A 117 -5.42 2.62 -8.64
CA TYR A 117 -5.08 1.45 -7.82
C TYR A 117 -5.90 1.33 -6.52
N PRO A 118 -6.04 2.36 -5.66
CA PRO A 118 -6.80 2.24 -4.42
C PRO A 118 -8.28 1.92 -4.64
N PHE A 119 -8.87 2.41 -5.73
CA PHE A 119 -10.26 2.11 -6.10
C PHE A 119 -10.42 0.66 -6.56
N LEU A 120 -9.47 0.14 -7.33
CA LEU A 120 -9.48 -1.26 -7.75
C LEU A 120 -9.33 -2.20 -6.56
N GLU A 121 -8.44 -1.86 -5.64
CA GLU A 121 -8.22 -2.62 -4.42
C GLU A 121 -9.47 -2.62 -3.52
N ALA A 122 -10.09 -1.44 -3.30
CA ALA A 122 -11.34 -1.32 -2.55
C ALA A 122 -12.46 -2.14 -3.18
N LEU A 123 -12.63 -2.03 -4.50
CA LEU A 123 -13.64 -2.77 -5.24
C LEU A 123 -13.44 -4.29 -5.11
N ALA A 124 -12.22 -4.76 -5.31
CA ALA A 124 -11.90 -6.18 -5.18
C ALA A 124 -12.15 -6.68 -3.75
N GLY A 125 -11.69 -5.94 -2.72
CA GLY A 125 -11.89 -6.30 -1.32
C GLY A 125 -13.36 -6.37 -0.91
N VAL A 126 -14.17 -5.38 -1.29
CA VAL A 126 -15.62 -5.37 -1.01
C VAL A 126 -16.33 -6.52 -1.71
N LEU A 127 -16.08 -6.75 -2.99
CA LEU A 127 -16.71 -7.83 -3.75
C LEU A 127 -16.32 -9.22 -3.21
N MET A 128 -15.07 -9.41 -2.83
CA MET A 128 -14.59 -10.65 -2.21
C MET A 128 -15.20 -10.88 -0.83
N THR A 129 -15.36 -9.83 -0.03
CA THR A 129 -16.03 -9.91 1.28
C THR A 129 -17.48 -10.34 1.12
N ALA A 130 -18.18 -9.76 0.15
CA ALA A 130 -19.56 -10.12 -0.19
C ALA A 130 -19.68 -11.51 -0.85
N GLY A 131 -18.58 -12.06 -1.39
CA GLY A 131 -18.63 -13.28 -2.20
C GLY A 131 -19.34 -13.09 -3.54
N ALA A 132 -19.40 -11.84 -4.02
CA ALA A 132 -20.12 -11.44 -5.21
C ALA A 132 -19.18 -11.17 -6.38
N LEU A 133 -19.65 -11.35 -7.61
CA LEU A 133 -18.94 -11.01 -8.84
C LEU A 133 -17.47 -11.51 -8.85
N VAL A 134 -17.26 -12.76 -8.48
CA VAL A 134 -15.90 -13.38 -8.40
C VAL A 134 -15.15 -13.24 -9.72
N TRP A 135 -15.84 -13.34 -10.85
CA TRP A 135 -15.29 -13.16 -12.19
C TRP A 135 -14.72 -11.75 -12.44
N LEU A 136 -15.12 -10.74 -11.65
CA LEU A 136 -14.60 -9.37 -11.71
C LEU A 136 -13.54 -9.14 -10.64
N SER A 137 -13.82 -9.50 -9.38
CA SER A 137 -12.94 -9.25 -8.24
C SER A 137 -11.64 -10.04 -8.32
N ALA A 138 -11.70 -11.31 -8.75
CA ALA A 138 -10.52 -12.17 -8.81
C ALA A 138 -9.47 -11.71 -9.83
N PRO A 139 -9.81 -11.38 -11.09
CA PRO A 139 -8.82 -10.84 -12.03
C PRO A 139 -8.22 -9.51 -11.57
N ILE A 140 -9.02 -8.62 -10.96
CA ILE A 140 -8.52 -7.36 -10.42
C ILE A 140 -7.49 -7.64 -9.33
N ALA A 141 -7.84 -8.41 -8.30
CA ALA A 141 -6.93 -8.72 -7.21
C ALA A 141 -5.68 -9.47 -7.68
N PHE A 142 -5.82 -10.39 -8.63
CA PHE A 142 -4.69 -11.10 -9.23
C PHE A 142 -3.73 -10.13 -9.92
N LEU A 143 -4.22 -9.25 -10.78
CA LEU A 143 -3.37 -8.33 -11.55
C LEU A 143 -2.67 -7.32 -10.64
N ILE A 144 -3.42 -6.63 -9.75
CA ILE A 144 -2.81 -5.64 -8.85
C ILE A 144 -1.86 -6.31 -7.84
N GLY A 145 -2.21 -7.49 -7.33
CA GLY A 145 -1.37 -8.25 -6.42
C GLY A 145 -0.08 -8.75 -7.09
N LEU A 146 -0.16 -9.26 -8.32
CA LEU A 146 1.01 -9.71 -9.08
C LEU A 146 1.97 -8.55 -9.37
N ILE A 147 1.43 -7.45 -9.91
CA ILE A 147 2.25 -6.27 -10.24
C ILE A 147 2.88 -5.70 -8.97
N GLY A 148 2.11 -5.55 -7.88
CA GLY A 148 2.60 -5.08 -6.60
C GLY A 148 3.69 -5.98 -6.02
N ALA A 149 3.48 -7.29 -5.97
CA ALA A 149 4.46 -8.24 -5.44
C ALA A 149 5.78 -8.20 -6.22
N VAL A 150 5.72 -8.21 -7.56
CA VAL A 150 6.92 -8.12 -8.42
C VAL A 150 7.63 -6.78 -8.23
N SER A 151 6.87 -5.68 -8.15
CA SER A 151 7.41 -4.33 -7.96
C SER A 151 8.14 -4.19 -6.63
N ILE A 152 7.51 -4.64 -5.54
CA ILE A 152 8.08 -4.59 -4.20
C ILE A 152 9.30 -5.52 -4.10
N PHE A 153 9.20 -6.75 -4.61
CA PHE A 153 10.32 -7.68 -4.62
C PHE A 153 11.53 -7.08 -5.32
N LYS A 154 11.34 -6.49 -6.49
CA LYS A 154 12.40 -5.84 -7.24
C LYS A 154 13.01 -4.66 -6.46
N ALA A 155 12.17 -3.76 -5.93
CA ALA A 155 12.63 -2.56 -5.23
C ALA A 155 13.41 -2.89 -3.95
N VAL A 156 12.92 -3.85 -3.16
CA VAL A 156 13.47 -4.16 -1.82
C VAL A 156 14.63 -5.14 -1.90
N TRP A 157 14.47 -6.28 -2.61
CA TRP A 157 15.46 -7.37 -2.58
C TRP A 157 16.48 -7.30 -3.71
N ILE A 158 16.12 -6.77 -4.88
CA ILE A 158 17.05 -6.66 -6.02
C ILE A 158 17.77 -5.30 -5.98
N GLU A 159 17.01 -4.21 -5.94
CA GLU A 159 17.55 -2.85 -5.99
C GLU A 159 17.99 -2.34 -4.60
N LYS A 160 17.60 -3.02 -3.52
CA LYS A 160 17.93 -2.69 -2.10
C LYS A 160 17.67 -1.23 -1.77
N ARG A 161 16.51 -0.71 -2.21
CA ARG A 161 16.12 0.67 -2.01
C ARG A 161 15.42 0.82 -0.66
N GLU A 162 15.83 1.78 0.12
CA GLU A 162 15.15 2.19 1.35
C GLU A 162 14.02 3.16 0.98
N LEU A 163 12.80 2.66 0.95
CA LEU A 163 11.61 3.40 0.57
C LEU A 163 10.55 3.28 1.66
N LYS A 164 9.71 4.32 1.78
CA LYS A 164 8.51 4.26 2.64
C LYS A 164 7.39 3.53 1.93
N CYS A 165 6.60 2.76 2.69
CA CYS A 165 5.40 2.12 2.16
C CYS A 165 4.30 3.14 1.92
N ALA A 166 3.63 3.05 0.78
CA ALA A 166 2.40 3.78 0.52
C ALA A 166 1.15 3.12 1.16
N CYS A 167 1.30 1.97 1.85
CA CYS A 167 0.18 1.12 2.28
C CYS A 167 -0.77 1.77 3.28
N VAL A 168 -0.30 2.69 4.11
CA VAL A 168 -1.05 3.29 5.23
C VAL A 168 -1.23 4.81 5.03
N GLY A 169 -1.29 5.25 3.79
CA GLY A 169 -1.42 6.67 3.44
C GLY A 169 -0.09 7.44 3.54
N GLY A 170 -0.10 8.68 3.05
CA GLY A 170 1.12 9.48 2.83
C GLY A 170 1.86 9.95 4.09
N GLY A 171 1.28 9.81 5.29
CA GLY A 171 1.87 10.25 6.55
C GLY A 171 2.56 9.14 7.36
N SER A 172 2.61 7.89 6.86
CA SER A 172 3.18 6.80 7.65
C SER A 172 4.68 6.62 7.41
N ASN A 173 5.43 6.35 8.48
CA ASN A 173 6.85 6.00 8.44
C ASN A 173 7.08 4.48 8.38
N VAL A 174 6.15 3.71 7.81
CA VAL A 174 6.32 2.27 7.61
C VAL A 174 7.28 2.03 6.44
N PRO A 175 8.36 1.27 6.62
CA PRO A 175 9.27 0.97 5.52
C PRO A 175 8.60 0.04 4.51
N LEU A 176 8.89 0.25 3.23
CA LEU A 176 8.52 -0.68 2.16
C LEU A 176 9.30 -1.99 2.38
N GLY A 177 8.60 -3.08 2.59
CA GLY A 177 9.25 -4.35 2.87
C GLY A 177 8.29 -5.51 3.02
N PHE A 178 8.53 -6.33 4.04
CA PHE A 178 7.79 -7.57 4.25
C PHE A 178 6.27 -7.39 4.33
N VAL A 179 5.79 -6.35 5.03
CA VAL A 179 4.35 -6.10 5.20
C VAL A 179 3.68 -5.82 3.86
N SER A 180 4.25 -4.91 3.06
CA SER A 180 3.71 -4.56 1.74
C SER A 180 3.76 -5.73 0.76
N PHE A 181 4.83 -6.54 0.84
CA PHE A 181 4.97 -7.75 0.04
C PHE A 181 3.91 -8.78 0.40
N THR A 182 3.69 -9.01 1.71
CA THR A 182 2.68 -9.95 2.20
C THR A 182 1.27 -9.52 1.78
N GLU A 183 0.94 -8.23 1.86
CA GLU A 183 -0.32 -7.68 1.36
C GLU A 183 -0.54 -8.03 -0.13
N SER A 184 0.45 -7.74 -0.97
CA SER A 184 0.37 -8.04 -2.41
C SER A 184 0.27 -9.54 -2.70
N MET A 185 0.96 -10.38 -1.93
CA MET A 185 0.87 -11.83 -2.03
C MET A 185 -0.50 -12.36 -1.61
N MET A 186 -1.10 -11.82 -0.55
CA MET A 186 -2.46 -12.18 -0.14
C MET A 186 -3.49 -11.85 -1.23
N MET A 187 -3.38 -10.68 -1.87
CA MET A 187 -4.25 -10.30 -3.00
C MET A 187 -4.07 -11.27 -4.17
N LEU A 188 -2.84 -11.59 -4.53
CA LEU A 188 -2.52 -12.54 -5.60
C LEU A 188 -3.12 -13.94 -5.32
N LEU A 189 -2.92 -14.44 -4.11
CA LEU A 189 -3.43 -15.76 -3.69
C LEU A 189 -4.96 -15.79 -3.68
N MET A 190 -5.62 -14.72 -3.20
CA MET A 190 -7.08 -14.62 -3.25
C MET A 190 -7.60 -14.53 -4.68
N GLY A 191 -6.90 -13.82 -5.57
CA GLY A 191 -7.23 -13.76 -6.99
C GLY A 191 -7.19 -15.12 -7.70
N ILE A 192 -6.36 -16.06 -7.22
CA ILE A 192 -6.31 -17.45 -7.70
C ILE A 192 -7.36 -18.31 -6.98
N TRP A 193 -7.43 -18.19 -5.67
CA TRP A 193 -8.27 -19.05 -4.83
C TRP A 193 -9.77 -18.91 -5.12
N MET A 194 -10.28 -17.68 -5.23
CA MET A 194 -11.70 -17.43 -5.40
C MET A 194 -12.30 -18.07 -6.66
N PRO A 195 -11.71 -17.97 -7.86
CA PRO A 195 -12.22 -18.65 -9.05
C PRO A 195 -12.06 -20.18 -8.95
N VAL A 196 -10.96 -20.69 -8.40
CA VAL A 196 -10.76 -22.14 -8.19
C VAL A 196 -11.87 -22.70 -7.29
N LYS A 197 -12.16 -22.02 -6.18
CA LYS A 197 -13.26 -22.40 -5.28
C LYS A 197 -14.62 -22.38 -6.00
N ALA A 198 -14.88 -21.35 -6.81
CA ALA A 198 -16.12 -21.23 -7.57
C ALA A 198 -16.31 -22.33 -8.63
N CYS A 199 -15.20 -22.90 -9.13
CA CYS A 199 -15.24 -24.04 -10.06
C CYS A 199 -15.39 -25.40 -9.35
N LEU A 200 -15.00 -25.49 -8.08
CA LEU A 200 -15.06 -26.74 -7.30
C LEU A 200 -16.38 -26.95 -6.54
N MET A 201 -17.17 -25.90 -6.38
CA MET A 201 -18.48 -25.89 -5.72
C MET A 201 -19.61 -25.78 -6.75
#